data_c7400ed39f3c3c465c38413bbc2a032e
#
_entry.id   c7400ed39f3c3c465c38413bbc2a032e
#
_cell.length_a   1.000
_cell.length_b   1.000
_cell.length_c   1.000
_cell.angle_alpha   90.00
_cell.angle_beta   90.00
_cell.angle_gamma   90.00
#
_symmetry.space_group_name_H-M   'P 1'
#
loop_
_entity.id
_entity.type
_entity.pdbx_description
1 polymer ?
#
loop_
_entity_poly.entity_id
_entity_poly.type
_entity_poly.pdbx_seq_one_letter_code
_entity_poly.pdbx_strand_id
1 'polypeptide(L)'
;MPSAIIVEDEVLAAERLRVLLEECNVVLLNVFHHAMPALEWLSVHEVDIVFADIGMPEIDGLEFVERIKRTAKRQPEIVFTTAYEEHALRAFELAAADYLLKPIKMTRLQTALDRIIEKNREKADSFTHFKVYNRERMVEIPWQQARYLMAEHKTVYLF
;
A
#
# COMPACT_ATOMS: atom_id res chain seq x y z
N MET A 1 11.98 -7.17 1.60
CA MET A 1 11.64 -6.74 0.23
C MET A 1 10.13 -6.59 0.15
N PRO A 2 9.59 -5.46 -0.29
CA PRO A 2 8.15 -5.30 -0.41
C PRO A 2 7.59 -6.18 -1.53
N SER A 3 6.37 -6.67 -1.34
CA SER A 3 5.62 -7.42 -2.34
C SER A 3 4.69 -6.50 -3.13
N ALA A 4 4.50 -6.79 -4.41
CA ALA A 4 3.64 -5.99 -5.28
C ALA A 4 2.81 -6.85 -6.24
N ILE A 5 1.71 -6.28 -6.72
CA ILE A 5 1.00 -6.72 -7.91
C ILE A 5 0.89 -5.57 -8.91
N ILE A 6 0.74 -5.91 -10.17
CA ILE A 6 0.45 -4.97 -11.26
C ILE A 6 -0.97 -5.26 -11.77
N VAL A 7 -1.74 -4.20 -11.99
CA VAL A 7 -3.06 -4.26 -12.66
C VAL A 7 -3.02 -3.26 -13.81
N GLU A 8 -2.87 -3.80 -15.02
CA GLU A 8 -2.59 -3.04 -16.23
C GLU A 8 -3.10 -3.82 -17.44
N ASP A 9 -4.03 -3.28 -18.20
CA ASP A 9 -4.63 -3.96 -19.35
C ASP A 9 -3.70 -4.01 -20.56
N GLU A 10 -2.77 -3.07 -20.69
CA GLU A 10 -1.78 -3.06 -21.75
C GLU A 10 -0.57 -3.96 -21.41
N VAL A 11 -0.45 -5.08 -22.11
CA VAL A 11 0.59 -6.10 -21.84
C VAL A 11 2.01 -5.50 -21.87
N LEU A 12 2.32 -4.65 -22.82
CA LEU A 12 3.66 -4.04 -22.94
C LEU A 12 3.96 -3.06 -21.79
N ALA A 13 2.96 -2.31 -21.32
CA ALA A 13 3.12 -1.42 -20.18
C ALA A 13 3.34 -2.22 -18.89
N ALA A 14 2.56 -3.29 -18.68
CA ALA A 14 2.75 -4.21 -17.57
C ALA A 14 4.14 -4.84 -17.56
N GLU A 15 4.63 -5.28 -18.71
CA GLU A 15 5.96 -5.91 -18.83
C GLU A 15 7.09 -4.92 -18.56
N ARG A 16 6.98 -3.68 -19.05
CA ARG A 16 7.96 -2.63 -18.73
C ARG A 16 8.02 -2.35 -17.23
N LEU A 17 6.87 -2.23 -16.59
CA LEU A 17 6.81 -2.00 -15.14
C LEU A 17 7.36 -3.20 -14.37
N ARG A 18 7.08 -4.43 -14.80
CA ARG A 18 7.66 -5.65 -14.21
C ARG A 18 9.19 -5.59 -14.18
N VAL A 19 9.82 -5.27 -15.30
CA VAL A 19 11.29 -5.17 -15.40
C VAL A 19 11.83 -4.11 -14.45
N LEU A 20 11.20 -2.93 -14.39
CA LEU A 20 11.62 -1.86 -13.48
C LEU A 20 11.51 -2.28 -12.00
N LEU A 21 10.45 -2.99 -11.63
CA LEU A 21 10.23 -3.47 -10.25
C LEU A 21 11.28 -4.54 -9.85
N GLU A 22 11.64 -5.42 -10.75
CA GLU A 22 12.71 -6.40 -10.53
C GLU A 22 14.05 -5.72 -10.21
N GLU A 23 14.40 -4.66 -10.95
CA GLU A 23 15.61 -3.87 -10.70
C GLU A 23 15.56 -3.12 -9.35
N CYS A 24 14.37 -2.80 -8.85
CA CYS A 24 14.15 -2.16 -7.55
C CYS A 24 14.06 -3.13 -6.37
N ASN A 25 14.34 -4.42 -6.54
CA ASN A 25 14.21 -5.45 -5.51
C ASN A 25 12.79 -5.54 -4.89
N VAL A 26 11.77 -5.41 -5.72
CA VAL A 26 10.37 -5.63 -5.37
C VAL A 26 9.97 -7.05 -5.77
N VAL A 27 9.32 -7.77 -4.87
CA VAL A 27 8.80 -9.13 -5.17
C VAL A 27 7.46 -9.00 -5.88
N LEU A 28 7.44 -9.22 -7.19
CA LEU A 28 6.20 -9.22 -7.94
C LEU A 28 5.46 -10.56 -7.75
N LEU A 29 4.28 -10.50 -7.12
CA LEU A 29 3.47 -11.69 -6.83
C LEU A 29 2.57 -12.07 -7.99
N ASN A 30 2.00 -11.10 -8.70
CA ASN A 30 1.12 -11.35 -9.84
C ASN A 30 1.01 -10.13 -10.76
N VAL A 31 0.55 -10.37 -11.98
CA VAL A 31 0.18 -9.37 -12.97
C VAL A 31 -1.23 -9.66 -13.46
N PHE A 32 -2.12 -8.70 -13.34
CA PHE A 32 -3.50 -8.79 -13.78
C PHE A 32 -3.76 -7.81 -14.93
N HIS A 33 -4.45 -8.26 -15.95
CA HIS A 33 -4.83 -7.42 -17.09
C HIS A 33 -6.28 -6.88 -16.99
N HIS A 34 -6.97 -7.22 -15.91
CA HIS A 34 -8.33 -6.78 -15.61
C HIS A 34 -8.51 -6.55 -14.11
N ALA A 35 -9.38 -5.61 -13.75
CA ALA A 35 -9.61 -5.24 -12.36
C ALA A 35 -10.29 -6.34 -11.53
N MET A 36 -11.28 -7.05 -12.10
CA MET A 36 -12.06 -8.05 -11.36
C MET A 36 -11.22 -9.21 -10.83
N PRO A 37 -10.36 -9.89 -11.63
CA PRO A 37 -9.49 -10.95 -11.11
C PRO A 37 -8.54 -10.46 -10.01
N ALA A 38 -8.06 -9.22 -10.12
CA ALA A 38 -7.22 -8.61 -9.09
C ALA A 38 -7.97 -8.39 -7.77
N LEU A 39 -9.23 -7.92 -7.84
CA LEU A 39 -10.08 -7.77 -6.65
C LEU A 39 -10.36 -9.11 -5.96
N GLU A 40 -10.69 -10.14 -6.72
CA GLU A 40 -10.90 -11.49 -6.20
C GLU A 40 -9.64 -12.01 -5.50
N TRP A 41 -8.48 -11.83 -6.11
CA TRP A 41 -7.21 -12.24 -5.54
C TRP A 41 -6.89 -11.48 -4.24
N LEU A 42 -7.09 -10.15 -4.22
CA LEU A 42 -6.85 -9.30 -3.05
C LEU A 42 -7.82 -9.58 -1.88
N SER A 43 -8.95 -10.21 -2.12
CA SER A 43 -9.90 -10.58 -1.06
C SER A 43 -9.36 -11.70 -0.15
N VAL A 44 -8.42 -12.51 -0.65
CA VAL A 44 -7.86 -13.67 0.05
C VAL A 44 -6.35 -13.63 0.22
N HIS A 45 -5.65 -12.76 -0.53
CA HIS A 45 -4.19 -12.60 -0.44
C HIS A 45 -3.82 -11.20 0.05
N GLU A 46 -2.67 -11.09 0.70
CA GLU A 46 -2.10 -9.83 1.15
C GLU A 46 -0.94 -9.42 0.24
N VAL A 47 -0.81 -8.13 0.01
CA VAL A 47 0.29 -7.53 -0.75
C VAL A 47 0.60 -6.16 -0.17
N ASP A 48 1.86 -5.74 -0.26
CA ASP A 48 2.27 -4.43 0.28
C ASP A 48 1.90 -3.29 -0.66
N ILE A 49 2.05 -3.48 -1.99
CA ILE A 49 1.88 -2.43 -2.99
C ILE A 49 1.02 -2.93 -4.16
N VAL A 50 0.09 -2.10 -4.60
CA VAL A 50 -0.67 -2.31 -5.84
C VAL A 50 -0.33 -1.19 -6.82
N PHE A 51 0.24 -1.54 -7.96
CA PHE A 51 0.37 -0.65 -9.11
C PHE A 51 -0.86 -0.81 -9.98
N ALA A 52 -1.64 0.25 -10.12
CA ALA A 52 -2.90 0.24 -10.87
C ALA A 52 -2.92 1.28 -11.99
N ASP A 53 -3.10 0.83 -13.22
CA ASP A 53 -3.42 1.75 -14.32
C ASP A 53 -4.81 2.36 -14.13
N ILE A 54 -4.93 3.66 -14.40
CA ILE A 54 -6.24 4.34 -14.34
C ILE A 54 -7.06 4.05 -15.58
N GLY A 55 -6.43 3.97 -16.75
CA GLY A 55 -7.08 3.88 -18.05
C GLY A 55 -7.62 2.50 -18.44
N MET A 56 -7.97 1.66 -17.49
CA MET A 56 -8.47 0.31 -17.79
C MET A 56 -9.93 0.32 -18.26
N PRO A 57 -10.33 -0.60 -19.16
CA PRO A 57 -11.72 -0.77 -19.58
C PRO A 57 -12.58 -1.39 -18.47
N GLU A 58 -13.90 -1.25 -18.57
CA GLU A 58 -14.93 -1.76 -17.66
C GLU A 58 -14.90 -1.11 -16.26
N ILE A 59 -13.84 -1.32 -15.51
CA ILE A 59 -13.57 -0.71 -14.20
C ILE A 59 -12.24 0.02 -14.31
N ASP A 60 -12.28 1.35 -14.23
CA ASP A 60 -11.06 2.14 -14.21
C ASP A 60 -10.27 1.98 -12.91
N GLY A 61 -9.02 2.44 -12.91
CA GLY A 61 -8.15 2.29 -11.76
C GLY A 61 -8.63 3.01 -10.51
N LEU A 62 -9.38 4.11 -10.65
CA LEU A 62 -9.93 4.86 -9.52
C LEU A 62 -11.06 4.06 -8.84
N GLU A 63 -12.00 3.55 -9.61
CA GLU A 63 -13.07 2.68 -9.12
C GLU A 63 -12.52 1.37 -8.54
N PHE A 64 -11.50 0.80 -9.19
CA PHE A 64 -10.80 -0.38 -8.69
C PHE A 64 -10.26 -0.15 -7.27
N VAL A 65 -9.59 0.96 -7.01
CA VAL A 65 -9.06 1.30 -5.69
C VAL A 65 -10.17 1.57 -4.66
N GLU A 66 -11.27 2.20 -5.05
CA GLU A 66 -12.44 2.35 -4.18
C GLU A 66 -13.00 0.98 -3.74
N ARG A 67 -13.01 0.01 -4.63
CA ARG A 67 -13.43 -1.36 -4.32
C ARG A 67 -12.42 -2.09 -3.42
N ILE A 68 -11.11 -1.92 -3.65
CA ILE A 68 -10.06 -2.46 -2.76
C ILE A 68 -10.31 -2.03 -1.31
N LYS A 69 -10.60 -0.77 -1.07
CA LYS A 69 -10.84 -0.23 0.28
C LYS A 69 -11.98 -0.93 1.02
N ARG A 70 -12.92 -1.53 0.31
CA ARG A 70 -14.08 -2.23 0.88
C ARG A 70 -13.86 -3.74 1.03
N THR A 71 -13.06 -4.35 0.16
CA THR A 71 -13.01 -5.81 -0.02
C THR A 71 -11.65 -6.44 0.28
N ALA A 72 -10.55 -5.68 0.23
CA ALA A 72 -9.23 -6.23 0.46
C ALA A 72 -9.05 -6.71 1.90
N LYS A 73 -8.44 -7.88 2.06
CA LYS A 73 -8.10 -8.46 3.35
C LYS A 73 -7.18 -7.54 4.18
N ARG A 74 -6.22 -6.92 3.53
CA ARG A 74 -5.33 -5.90 4.07
C ARG A 74 -5.25 -4.74 3.09
N GLN A 75 -5.20 -3.50 3.58
CA GLN A 75 -5.09 -2.32 2.72
C GLN A 75 -3.65 -2.18 2.20
N PRO A 76 -3.41 -2.37 0.90
CA PRO A 76 -2.11 -2.13 0.29
C PRO A 76 -1.84 -0.64 0.11
N GLU A 77 -0.58 -0.27 -0.05
CA GLU A 77 -0.23 1.05 -0.58
C GLU A 77 -0.54 1.07 -2.09
N ILE A 78 -1.20 2.12 -2.54
CA ILE A 78 -1.63 2.25 -3.94
C ILE A 78 -0.69 3.20 -4.68
N VAL A 79 -0.18 2.75 -5.82
CA VAL A 79 0.55 3.58 -6.77
C VAL A 79 -0.21 3.55 -8.09
N PHE A 80 -0.76 4.70 -8.47
CA PHE A 80 -1.41 4.80 -9.77
C PHE A 80 -0.37 4.97 -10.89
N THR A 81 -0.64 4.33 -12.02
CA THR A 81 0.08 4.53 -13.27
C THR A 81 -0.88 5.05 -14.33
N THR A 82 -0.48 6.01 -15.13
CA THR A 82 -1.36 6.57 -16.15
C THR A 82 -0.61 7.37 -17.20
N ALA A 83 -1.18 7.50 -18.39
CA ALA A 83 -0.70 8.42 -19.43
C ALA A 83 -1.18 9.88 -19.23
N TYR A 84 -2.07 10.14 -18.26
CA TYR A 84 -2.75 11.43 -18.10
C TYR A 84 -2.51 12.06 -16.73
N GLU A 85 -2.30 13.38 -16.72
CA GLU A 85 -2.09 14.16 -15.48
C GLU A 85 -3.40 14.53 -14.76
N GLU A 86 -4.51 14.54 -15.45
CA GLU A 86 -5.80 15.07 -15.00
C GLU A 86 -6.42 14.29 -13.83
N HIS A 87 -5.98 13.07 -13.57
CA HIS A 87 -6.50 12.22 -12.48
C HIS A 87 -5.74 12.38 -11.15
N ALA A 88 -4.70 13.20 -11.09
CA ALA A 88 -3.83 13.33 -9.90
C ALA A 88 -4.59 13.79 -8.65
N LEU A 89 -5.54 14.72 -8.79
CA LEU A 89 -6.37 15.18 -7.67
C LEU A 89 -7.23 14.05 -7.09
N ARG A 90 -7.86 13.26 -7.94
CA ARG A 90 -8.68 12.12 -7.52
C ARG A 90 -7.86 11.02 -6.86
N ALA A 91 -6.65 10.76 -7.38
CA ALA A 91 -5.69 9.84 -6.77
C ALA A 91 -5.31 10.29 -5.34
N PHE A 92 -5.11 11.59 -5.15
CA PHE A 92 -4.84 12.18 -3.83
C PHE A 92 -6.04 11.99 -2.87
N GLU A 93 -7.26 12.26 -3.32
CA GLU A 93 -8.49 12.04 -2.53
C GLU A 93 -8.65 10.57 -2.09
N LEU A 94 -8.19 9.63 -2.90
CA LEU A 94 -8.15 8.20 -2.60
C LEU A 94 -6.98 7.81 -1.68
N ALA A 95 -6.18 8.76 -1.22
CA ALA A 95 -5.01 8.53 -0.39
C ALA A 95 -3.97 7.57 -1.03
N ALA A 96 -3.78 7.66 -2.34
CA ALA A 96 -2.73 6.93 -3.03
C ALA A 96 -1.35 7.31 -2.49
N ALA A 97 -0.45 6.35 -2.42
CA ALA A 97 0.92 6.56 -1.99
C ALA A 97 1.70 7.40 -3.01
N ASP A 98 1.44 7.17 -4.29
CA ASP A 98 2.04 7.94 -5.37
C ASP A 98 1.23 7.85 -6.68
N TYR A 99 1.63 8.66 -7.66
CA TYR A 99 1.04 8.79 -8.98
C TYR A 99 2.15 8.91 -10.03
N LEU A 100 2.27 7.91 -10.90
CA LEU A 100 3.34 7.79 -11.88
C LEU A 100 2.81 7.99 -13.29
N LEU A 101 3.37 8.98 -14.00
CA LEU A 101 3.07 9.21 -15.41
C LEU A 101 3.86 8.25 -16.30
N LYS A 102 3.20 7.68 -17.29
CA LYS A 102 3.81 6.88 -18.35
C LYS A 102 4.50 7.81 -19.38
N PRO A 103 5.70 7.46 -19.89
CA PRO A 103 6.48 6.28 -19.57
C PRO A 103 7.13 6.39 -18.18
N ILE A 104 7.02 5.35 -17.37
CA ILE A 104 7.56 5.34 -16.01
C ILE A 104 9.09 5.33 -16.07
N LYS A 105 9.71 6.32 -15.41
CA LYS A 105 11.17 6.41 -15.29
C LYS A 105 11.63 5.72 -14.00
N MET A 106 12.76 5.02 -14.08
CA MET A 106 13.36 4.32 -12.94
C MET A 106 13.52 5.22 -11.71
N THR A 107 14.07 6.43 -11.92
CA THR A 107 14.28 7.41 -10.82
C THR A 107 12.98 7.80 -10.12
N ARG A 108 11.89 7.92 -10.88
CA ARG A 108 10.58 8.29 -10.33
C ARG A 108 9.93 7.12 -9.60
N LEU A 109 10.06 5.91 -10.13
CA LEU A 109 9.61 4.69 -9.46
C LEU A 109 10.37 4.47 -8.14
N GLN A 110 11.70 4.62 -8.14
CA GLN A 110 12.52 4.48 -6.94
C GLN A 110 12.08 5.48 -5.86
N THR A 111 11.83 6.74 -6.22
CA THR A 111 11.33 7.75 -5.26
C THR A 111 10.00 7.34 -4.64
N ALA A 112 9.07 6.78 -5.42
CA ALA A 112 7.79 6.30 -4.92
C ALA A 112 7.96 5.13 -3.93
N LEU A 113 8.81 4.17 -4.28
CA LEU A 113 9.11 3.01 -3.44
C LEU A 113 9.79 3.41 -2.13
N ASP A 114 10.76 4.32 -2.16
CA ASP A 114 11.47 4.81 -0.97
C ASP A 114 10.49 5.45 0.02
N ARG A 115 9.55 6.26 -0.45
CA ARG A 115 8.49 6.86 0.38
C ARG A 115 7.60 5.81 1.05
N ILE A 116 7.21 4.78 0.29
CA ILE A 116 6.36 3.70 0.81
C ILE A 116 7.10 2.90 1.87
N ILE A 117 8.36 2.56 1.61
CA ILE A 117 9.20 1.81 2.55
C ILE A 117 9.41 2.60 3.85
N GLU A 118 9.71 3.88 3.75
CA GLU A 118 9.91 4.74 4.93
C GLU A 118 8.63 4.89 5.75
N LYS A 119 7.50 5.17 5.10
CA LYS A 119 6.18 5.22 5.76
C LYS A 119 5.84 3.91 6.48
N ASN A 120 6.17 2.77 5.90
CA ASN A 120 5.92 1.47 6.51
C ASN A 120 6.88 1.18 7.69
N ARG A 121 8.13 1.66 7.63
CA ARG A 121 9.06 1.61 8.76
C ARG A 121 8.56 2.46 9.93
N GLU A 122 8.14 3.69 9.70
CA GLU A 122 7.57 4.57 10.72
C GLU A 122 6.34 3.95 11.38
N LYS A 123 5.45 3.32 10.61
CA LYS A 123 4.32 2.57 11.14
C LYS A 123 4.77 1.39 12.00
N ALA A 124 5.75 0.61 11.55
CA ALA A 124 6.30 -0.51 12.31
C ALA A 124 6.96 -0.04 13.60
N ASP A 125 7.73 1.05 13.57
CA ASP A 125 8.37 1.63 14.76
C ASP A 125 7.33 2.19 15.76
N SER A 126 6.19 2.70 15.27
CA SER A 126 5.10 3.13 16.14
C SER A 126 4.42 1.97 16.89
N PHE A 127 4.53 0.75 16.38
CA PHE A 127 4.06 -0.47 17.05
C PHE A 127 5.08 -1.07 18.02
N THR A 128 6.30 -0.55 18.08
CA THR A 128 7.33 -1.05 19.02
C THR A 128 7.17 -0.53 20.44
N HIS A 129 6.33 0.50 20.63
CA HIS A 129 6.08 1.12 21.92
C HIS A 129 4.58 1.31 22.15
N PHE A 130 4.14 1.06 23.39
CA PHE A 130 2.82 1.48 23.85
C PHE A 130 2.88 2.87 24.45
N LYS A 131 1.91 3.71 24.11
CA LYS A 131 1.68 4.97 24.83
C LYS A 131 0.72 4.72 25.97
N VAL A 132 1.21 4.75 27.18
CA VAL A 132 0.40 4.56 28.39
C VAL A 132 0.31 5.89 29.13
N TYR A 133 -0.90 6.25 29.52
CA TYR A 133 -1.13 7.43 30.36
C TYR A 133 -1.21 7.01 31.82
N ASN A 134 -0.28 7.51 32.63
CA ASN A 134 -0.35 7.36 34.06
C ASN A 134 -0.72 8.72 34.68
N ARG A 135 -1.99 8.86 34.99
CA ARG A 135 -2.65 10.03 35.61
C ARG A 135 -2.38 11.39 34.94
N GLU A 136 -1.12 11.79 34.74
CA GLU A 136 -0.77 13.08 34.15
C GLU A 136 0.40 13.02 33.16
N ARG A 137 1.01 11.88 32.99
CA ARG A 137 2.18 11.72 32.11
C ARG A 137 1.97 10.62 31.10
N MET A 138 2.36 10.90 29.85
CA MET A 138 2.49 9.89 28.82
C MET A 138 3.85 9.22 28.97
N VAL A 139 3.84 7.88 29.01
CA VAL A 139 5.06 7.06 29.04
C VAL A 139 5.02 6.12 27.84
N GLU A 140 6.10 6.06 27.09
CA GLU A 140 6.29 5.11 26.01
C GLU A 140 6.98 3.86 26.56
N ILE A 141 6.34 2.71 26.41
CA ILE A 141 6.85 1.43 26.92
C ILE A 141 7.13 0.51 25.76
N PRO A 142 8.38 0.00 25.58
CA PRO A 142 8.71 -0.97 24.56
C PRO A 142 7.90 -2.26 24.71
N TRP A 143 7.47 -2.86 23.60
CA TRP A 143 6.76 -4.14 23.58
C TRP A 143 7.48 -5.26 24.37
N GLN A 144 8.80 -5.29 24.28
CA GLN A 144 9.62 -6.31 24.96
C GLN A 144 9.55 -6.23 26.49
N GLN A 145 9.11 -5.10 27.05
CA GLN A 145 8.95 -4.90 28.49
C GLN A 145 7.53 -5.22 28.96
N ALA A 146 6.59 -5.41 28.04
CA ALA A 146 5.22 -5.80 28.37
C ALA A 146 5.13 -7.33 28.51
N ARG A 147 4.77 -7.83 29.68
CA ARG A 147 4.52 -9.26 29.90
C ARG A 147 3.16 -9.67 29.40
N TYR A 148 2.14 -8.90 29.72
CA TYR A 148 0.79 -9.04 29.14
C TYR A 148 -0.04 -7.77 29.34
N LEU A 149 -1.06 -7.61 28.51
CA LEU A 149 -2.03 -6.52 28.57
C LEU A 149 -3.40 -7.11 28.95
N MET A 150 -4.05 -6.50 29.92
CA MET A 150 -5.42 -6.80 30.28
C MET A 150 -6.28 -5.55 30.16
N ALA A 151 -7.40 -5.65 29.46
CA ALA A 151 -8.37 -4.57 29.31
C ALA A 151 -9.59 -4.87 30.19
N GLU A 152 -9.90 -3.97 31.11
CA GLU A 152 -11.07 -4.05 31.97
C GLU A 152 -11.72 -2.67 32.10
N HIS A 153 -13.03 -2.60 31.87
CA HIS A 153 -13.84 -1.38 32.03
C HIS A 153 -13.25 -0.12 31.38
N LYS A 154 -12.80 -0.20 30.10
CA LYS A 154 -12.13 0.88 29.36
C LYS A 154 -10.74 1.26 29.88
N THR A 155 -10.16 0.50 30.76
CA THR A 155 -8.79 0.69 31.25
C THR A 155 -7.93 -0.48 30.81
N VAL A 156 -6.71 -0.19 30.37
CA VAL A 156 -5.72 -1.20 29.98
C VAL A 156 -4.65 -1.24 31.07
N TYR A 157 -4.41 -2.43 31.60
CA TYR A 157 -3.36 -2.69 32.56
C TYR A 157 -2.17 -3.35 31.87
N LEU A 158 -0.98 -2.89 32.19
CA LEU A 158 0.29 -3.44 31.73
C LEU A 158 0.98 -4.15 32.90
N PHE A 159 1.42 -5.37 32.69
CA PHE A 159 2.13 -6.17 33.66
C PHE A 159 3.46 -6.66 33.11
#